data_2917664cfc95bc696aedea8d4d783e02
#
_entry.id   2917664cfc95bc696aedea8d4d783e02
#
_cell.length_a   1.000
_cell.length_b   1.000
_cell.length_c   1.000
_cell.angle_alpha   90.00
_cell.angle_beta   90.00
_cell.angle_gamma   90.00
#
_symmetry.space_group_name_H-M   'P 1'
#
loop_
_entity.id
_entity.type
_entity.pdbx_description
1 polymer ?
#
loop_
_entity_poly.entity_id
_entity_poly.type
_entity_poly.pdbx_seq_one_letter_code
_entity_poly.pdbx_strand_id
1 'polypeptide(L)'
;MAFGISESCYRYQAKLSSENAEIADWLVKLTEDETDWGFGLCYDYLRNVEGFQWNHKRVYRIYCELALNLRIRPRRRLKRHKPEPLKEPIKPNQVWSVDFMHDQLSHGRKIRLFNIIDDFKREGLVIDAGYSFPAIRVIRSLNQLIEWRGKPSVIRCDNGPEFISHEFTHWAKQYGIRIEYIQPGKPQQNAYIERHNKTIRYSWLSKNLFDTLEEVQEHATTWLWFYNHKRPHKANGGKPPLAVA
;
A
#
# COMPACT_ATOMS: atom_id res chain seq x y z
N MET A 1 -46.00 -0.96 -34.08
CA MET A 1 -45.19 -0.85 -32.82
C MET A 1 -44.92 0.65 -32.64
N ALA A 2 -45.47 1.29 -31.61
CA ALA A 2 -45.40 2.76 -31.47
C ALA A 2 -44.00 3.29 -31.02
N PHE A 3 -43.07 2.43 -30.51
CA PHE A 3 -41.79 2.86 -29.94
C PHE A 3 -40.58 2.04 -30.39
N GLY A 4 -40.68 1.21 -31.41
CA GLY A 4 -39.54 0.42 -31.93
C GLY A 4 -38.97 -0.64 -30.99
N ILE A 5 -39.63 -0.95 -29.86
CA ILE A 5 -39.24 -1.97 -28.90
C ILE A 5 -40.14 -3.19 -29.01
N SER A 6 -39.57 -4.37 -28.81
CA SER A 6 -40.32 -5.63 -28.81
C SER A 6 -41.23 -5.73 -27.58
N GLU A 7 -42.33 -6.49 -27.68
CA GLU A 7 -43.25 -6.74 -26.56
C GLU A 7 -42.51 -7.41 -25.38
N SER A 8 -41.55 -8.28 -25.64
CA SER A 8 -40.72 -8.90 -24.62
C SER A 8 -39.82 -7.89 -23.88
N CYS A 9 -39.28 -6.87 -24.58
CA CYS A 9 -38.54 -5.77 -23.96
C CYS A 9 -39.45 -4.85 -23.12
N TYR A 10 -40.71 -4.59 -23.59
CA TYR A 10 -41.65 -3.78 -22.85
C TYR A 10 -42.15 -4.48 -21.58
N ARG A 11 -42.35 -5.78 -21.62
CA ARG A 11 -42.78 -6.61 -20.46
C ARG A 11 -41.64 -7.06 -19.57
N TYR A 12 -40.39 -6.77 -19.93
CA TYR A 12 -39.24 -7.19 -19.13
C TYR A 12 -39.25 -6.50 -17.77
N GLN A 13 -39.46 -7.27 -16.71
CA GLN A 13 -39.21 -6.85 -15.34
C GLN A 13 -37.89 -7.44 -14.89
N ALA A 14 -36.97 -6.57 -14.46
CA ALA A 14 -35.68 -7.01 -13.92
C ALA A 14 -35.94 -7.90 -12.70
N LYS A 15 -35.53 -9.16 -12.76
CA LYS A 15 -35.55 -10.04 -11.59
C LYS A 15 -34.52 -9.52 -10.61
N LEU A 16 -34.98 -8.96 -9.49
CA LEU A 16 -34.11 -8.63 -8.36
C LEU A 16 -33.48 -9.92 -7.85
N SER A 17 -32.20 -10.06 -8.05
CA SER A 17 -31.44 -11.21 -7.51
C SER A 17 -30.99 -10.83 -6.09
N SER A 18 -31.26 -11.70 -5.11
CA SER A 18 -30.77 -11.55 -3.72
C SER A 18 -29.24 -11.38 -3.67
N GLU A 19 -28.54 -12.04 -4.58
CA GLU A 19 -27.10 -11.91 -4.74
C GLU A 19 -26.65 -10.50 -5.19
N ASN A 20 -27.51 -9.74 -5.93
CA ASN A 20 -27.22 -8.35 -6.24
C ASN A 20 -27.30 -7.45 -5.01
N ALA A 21 -28.22 -7.72 -4.11
CA ALA A 21 -28.33 -7.00 -2.84
C ALA A 21 -27.09 -7.27 -1.98
N GLU A 22 -26.67 -8.52 -1.87
CA GLU A 22 -25.45 -8.89 -1.15
C GLU A 22 -24.20 -8.21 -1.73
N ILE A 23 -24.06 -8.17 -3.07
CA ILE A 23 -22.96 -7.45 -3.72
C ILE A 23 -23.02 -5.94 -3.39
N ALA A 24 -24.21 -5.35 -3.39
CA ALA A 24 -24.41 -3.95 -3.09
C ALA A 24 -24.00 -3.63 -1.65
N ASP A 25 -24.43 -4.43 -0.68
CA ASP A 25 -24.12 -4.27 0.74
C ASP A 25 -22.60 -4.35 0.99
N TRP A 26 -21.93 -5.32 0.38
CA TRP A 26 -20.48 -5.44 0.44
C TRP A 26 -19.76 -4.25 -0.15
N LEU A 27 -20.20 -3.74 -1.31
CA LEU A 27 -19.56 -2.60 -1.96
C LEU A 27 -19.72 -1.31 -1.15
N VAL A 28 -20.92 -1.08 -0.59
CA VAL A 28 -21.18 0.08 0.28
C VAL A 28 -20.28 0.01 1.50
N LYS A 29 -20.29 -1.11 2.22
CA LYS A 29 -19.43 -1.33 3.41
C LYS A 29 -17.96 -1.07 3.10
N LEU A 30 -17.41 -1.68 2.04
CA LEU A 30 -16.00 -1.51 1.68
C LEU A 30 -15.64 -0.06 1.32
N THR A 31 -16.53 0.68 0.69
CA THR A 31 -16.26 2.08 0.32
C THR A 31 -16.48 3.06 1.46
N GLU A 32 -17.25 2.68 2.49
CA GLU A 32 -17.36 3.42 3.74
C GLU A 32 -16.11 3.20 4.62
N ASP A 33 -15.67 1.97 4.79
CA ASP A 33 -14.47 1.62 5.57
C ASP A 33 -13.19 2.16 4.89
N GLU A 34 -13.09 2.00 3.56
CA GLU A 34 -11.90 2.34 2.77
C GLU A 34 -12.24 3.38 1.69
N THR A 35 -12.40 4.61 2.10
CA THR A 35 -12.84 5.74 1.26
C THR A 35 -11.93 6.07 0.07
N ASP A 36 -10.68 5.59 0.07
CA ASP A 36 -9.71 5.72 -1.04
C ASP A 36 -9.71 4.52 -2.00
N TRP A 37 -10.52 3.49 -1.73
CA TRP A 37 -10.60 2.33 -2.61
C TRP A 37 -11.54 2.60 -3.78
N GLY A 38 -11.00 2.48 -5.00
CA GLY A 38 -11.82 2.43 -6.20
C GLY A 38 -12.23 1.00 -6.52
N PHE A 39 -13.11 0.86 -7.51
CA PHE A 39 -13.67 -0.43 -7.94
C PHE A 39 -12.66 -1.58 -7.99
N GLY A 40 -11.45 -1.35 -8.55
CA GLY A 40 -10.45 -2.42 -8.68
C GLY A 40 -9.99 -3.01 -7.36
N LEU A 41 -9.81 -2.19 -6.31
CA LEU A 41 -9.43 -2.69 -4.99
C LEU A 41 -10.60 -3.40 -4.30
N CYS A 42 -11.82 -2.84 -4.42
CA CYS A 42 -13.01 -3.49 -3.87
C CYS A 42 -13.24 -4.86 -4.51
N TYR A 43 -13.15 -4.96 -5.83
CA TYR A 43 -13.31 -6.23 -6.54
C TYR A 43 -12.23 -7.25 -6.19
N ASP A 44 -10.96 -6.83 -6.18
CA ASP A 44 -9.84 -7.71 -5.81
C ASP A 44 -9.97 -8.21 -4.37
N TYR A 45 -10.45 -7.38 -3.45
CA TYR A 45 -10.71 -7.76 -2.06
C TYR A 45 -11.83 -8.80 -1.97
N LEU A 46 -12.98 -8.55 -2.58
CA LEU A 46 -14.11 -9.48 -2.59
C LEU A 46 -13.72 -10.83 -3.17
N ARG A 47 -12.90 -10.84 -4.23
CA ARG A 47 -12.47 -12.07 -4.91
C ARG A 47 -11.36 -12.81 -4.19
N ASN A 48 -10.31 -12.12 -3.72
CA ASN A 48 -9.07 -12.74 -3.26
C ASN A 48 -8.95 -12.82 -1.73
N VAL A 49 -9.75 -12.05 -1.00
CA VAL A 49 -9.75 -12.05 0.48
C VAL A 49 -11.01 -12.71 1.01
N GLU A 50 -12.20 -12.31 0.49
CA GLU A 50 -13.47 -12.89 0.90
C GLU A 50 -13.84 -14.15 0.10
N GLY A 51 -13.21 -14.40 -1.06
CA GLY A 51 -13.38 -15.63 -1.84
C GLY A 51 -14.59 -15.66 -2.77
N PHE A 52 -15.32 -14.55 -2.94
CA PHE A 52 -16.50 -14.51 -3.81
C PHE A 52 -16.12 -14.70 -5.27
N GLN A 53 -16.88 -15.54 -5.99
CA GLN A 53 -16.66 -15.85 -7.39
C GLN A 53 -17.57 -15.03 -8.34
N TRP A 54 -18.00 -13.85 -7.91
CA TRP A 54 -18.89 -13.00 -8.71
C TRP A 54 -18.23 -12.49 -9.99
N ASN A 55 -19.04 -12.38 -11.03
CA ASN A 55 -18.56 -11.90 -12.31
C ASN A 55 -18.18 -10.41 -12.25
N HIS A 56 -16.97 -10.07 -12.70
CA HIS A 56 -16.44 -8.70 -12.70
C HIS A 56 -17.38 -7.67 -13.33
N LYS A 57 -18.00 -8.00 -14.48
CA LYS A 57 -18.93 -7.07 -15.17
C LYS A 57 -20.20 -6.84 -14.35
N ARG A 58 -20.67 -7.86 -13.63
CA ARG A 58 -21.84 -7.76 -12.76
C ARG A 58 -21.54 -6.85 -11.55
N VAL A 59 -20.45 -7.09 -10.87
CA VAL A 59 -20.04 -6.28 -9.72
C VAL A 59 -19.79 -4.82 -10.15
N TYR A 60 -19.13 -4.60 -11.31
CA TYR A 60 -18.88 -3.26 -11.83
C TYR A 60 -20.15 -2.50 -12.15
N ARG A 61 -21.15 -3.17 -12.74
CA ARG A 61 -22.46 -2.55 -13.00
C ARG A 61 -23.12 -2.06 -11.71
N ILE A 62 -23.17 -2.90 -10.67
CA ILE A 62 -23.75 -2.55 -9.37
C ILE A 62 -22.97 -1.41 -8.70
N TYR A 63 -21.64 -1.43 -8.78
CA TYR A 63 -20.78 -0.35 -8.29
C TYR A 63 -21.11 1.01 -8.94
N CYS A 64 -21.38 1.01 -10.25
CA CYS A 64 -21.78 2.22 -10.97
C CYS A 64 -23.22 2.65 -10.65
N GLU A 65 -24.16 1.70 -10.52
CA GLU A 65 -25.56 1.96 -10.13
C GLU A 65 -25.63 2.62 -8.73
N LEU A 66 -24.74 2.24 -7.81
CA LEU A 66 -24.60 2.84 -6.48
C LEU A 66 -23.83 4.17 -6.47
N ALA A 67 -23.37 4.65 -7.62
CA ALA A 67 -22.58 5.89 -7.75
C ALA A 67 -21.31 5.95 -6.86
N LEU A 68 -20.68 4.80 -6.57
CA LEU A 68 -19.50 4.68 -5.72
C LEU A 68 -18.19 5.10 -6.43
N ASN A 69 -18.28 5.61 -7.66
CA ASN A 69 -17.12 6.00 -8.44
C ASN A 69 -16.35 7.15 -7.78
N LEU A 70 -15.05 6.95 -7.53
CA LEU A 70 -14.18 8.02 -7.04
C LEU A 70 -14.12 9.17 -8.07
N ARG A 71 -14.25 10.40 -7.62
CA ARG A 71 -14.09 11.60 -8.47
C ARG A 71 -12.60 11.80 -8.78
N ILE A 72 -12.12 11.17 -9.84
CA ILE A 72 -10.74 11.31 -10.29
C ILE A 72 -10.69 12.45 -11.34
N ARG A 73 -9.94 13.52 -11.02
CA ARG A 73 -9.58 14.54 -12.02
C ARG A 73 -8.31 14.08 -12.74
N PRO A 74 -8.36 13.68 -14.02
CA PRO A 74 -7.17 13.28 -14.74
C PRO A 74 -6.24 14.49 -14.89
N ARG A 75 -5.02 14.38 -14.34
CA ARG A 75 -3.98 15.38 -14.60
C ARG A 75 -3.38 15.13 -15.97
N ARG A 76 -3.20 16.17 -16.80
CA ARG A 76 -2.40 16.07 -18.03
C ARG A 76 -1.00 15.62 -17.65
N ARG A 77 -0.62 14.41 -18.09
CA ARG A 77 0.73 13.89 -17.89
C ARG A 77 1.63 14.40 -19.00
N LEU A 78 2.72 15.04 -18.63
CA LEU A 78 3.82 15.28 -19.57
C LEU A 78 4.38 13.93 -20.02
N LYS A 79 4.58 13.77 -21.34
CA LYS A 79 5.28 12.59 -21.89
C LYS A 79 6.73 12.66 -21.42
N ARG A 80 7.09 11.84 -20.45
CA ARG A 80 8.47 11.66 -19.99
C ARG A 80 8.99 10.32 -20.50
N HIS A 81 10.30 10.23 -20.72
CA HIS A 81 10.96 8.95 -21.00
C HIS A 81 10.61 7.97 -19.86
N LYS A 82 10.18 6.76 -20.21
CA LYS A 82 9.93 5.74 -19.17
C LYS A 82 11.28 5.31 -18.60
N PRO A 83 11.51 5.44 -17.29
CA PRO A 83 12.72 4.91 -16.68
C PRO A 83 12.76 3.40 -16.83
N GLU A 84 13.95 2.83 -16.78
CA GLU A 84 14.11 1.39 -16.71
C GLU A 84 13.40 0.85 -15.46
N PRO A 85 12.61 -0.25 -15.57
CA PRO A 85 11.94 -0.84 -14.44
C PRO A 85 12.98 -1.36 -13.43
N LEU A 86 12.67 -1.21 -12.15
CA LEU A 86 13.48 -1.83 -11.11
C LEU A 86 13.51 -3.35 -11.30
N LYS A 87 14.69 -3.93 -11.16
CA LYS A 87 14.85 -5.38 -11.17
C LYS A 87 14.08 -5.97 -9.99
N GLU A 88 13.07 -6.79 -10.28
CA GLU A 88 12.26 -7.38 -9.24
C GLU A 88 13.04 -8.48 -8.51
N PRO A 89 13.04 -8.49 -7.16
CA PRO A 89 13.56 -9.58 -6.39
C PRO A 89 12.79 -10.87 -6.66
N ILE A 90 13.47 -12.01 -6.59
CA ILE A 90 12.88 -13.33 -6.88
C ILE A 90 12.53 -14.13 -5.62
N LYS A 91 12.94 -13.65 -4.44
CA LYS A 91 12.69 -14.29 -3.15
C LYS A 91 12.58 -13.27 -2.01
N PRO A 92 11.92 -13.62 -0.90
CA PRO A 92 11.88 -12.79 0.29
C PRO A 92 13.28 -12.49 0.85
N ASN A 93 13.42 -11.36 1.52
CA ASN A 93 14.66 -10.89 2.12
C ASN A 93 15.82 -10.71 1.13
N GLN A 94 15.54 -10.58 -0.16
CA GLN A 94 16.58 -10.27 -1.13
C GLN A 94 16.92 -8.77 -1.12
N VAL A 95 15.90 -7.91 -1.14
CA VAL A 95 16.05 -6.46 -1.10
C VAL A 95 14.99 -5.88 -0.16
N TRP A 96 15.45 -5.15 0.86
CA TRP A 96 14.58 -4.28 1.65
C TRP A 96 14.78 -2.84 1.21
N SER A 97 13.69 -2.15 0.89
CA SER A 97 13.68 -0.71 0.64
C SER A 97 13.29 0.02 1.91
N VAL A 98 14.04 1.05 2.26
CA VAL A 98 13.81 1.87 3.46
C VAL A 98 13.67 3.34 3.09
N ASP A 99 12.84 4.07 3.82
CA ASP A 99 12.65 5.50 3.63
C ASP A 99 11.97 6.14 4.84
N PHE A 100 12.08 7.47 4.94
CA PHE A 100 11.43 8.25 5.97
C PHE A 100 10.23 9.03 5.44
N MET A 101 9.18 9.06 6.24
CA MET A 101 8.08 10.00 6.07
C MET A 101 8.06 11.02 7.21
N HIS A 102 7.48 12.18 6.94
CA HIS A 102 7.25 13.22 7.94
C HIS A 102 5.76 13.44 8.11
N ASP A 103 5.34 13.64 9.35
CA ASP A 103 4.00 14.06 9.71
C ASP A 103 4.04 14.93 10.98
N GLN A 104 2.88 15.28 11.52
CA GLN A 104 2.77 16.06 12.76
C GLN A 104 1.59 15.57 13.60
N LEU A 105 1.74 15.68 14.91
CA LEU A 105 0.66 15.49 15.87
C LEU A 105 -0.34 16.67 15.82
N SER A 106 -1.53 16.49 16.38
CA SER A 106 -2.62 17.49 16.40
C SER A 106 -2.18 18.86 16.92
N HIS A 107 -1.29 18.87 17.90
CA HIS A 107 -0.70 20.10 18.47
C HIS A 107 0.52 20.65 17.68
N GLY A 108 0.79 20.13 16.47
CA GLY A 108 1.81 20.65 15.55
C GLY A 108 3.23 20.10 15.76
N ARG A 109 3.46 19.24 16.75
CA ARG A 109 4.78 18.61 16.96
C ARG A 109 5.12 17.66 15.82
N LYS A 110 6.24 17.88 15.14
CA LYS A 110 6.70 17.06 14.02
C LYS A 110 7.12 15.68 14.48
N ILE A 111 6.74 14.68 13.70
CA ILE A 111 7.14 13.28 13.85
C ILE A 111 7.72 12.77 12.55
N ARG A 112 8.51 11.71 12.65
CA ARG A 112 9.05 10.95 11.52
C ARG A 112 8.58 9.49 11.63
N LEU A 113 8.34 8.87 10.49
CA LEU A 113 8.06 7.44 10.40
C LEU A 113 9.17 6.81 9.57
N PHE A 114 9.82 5.80 10.14
CA PHE A 114 10.79 4.98 9.45
C PHE A 114 10.10 3.74 8.90
N ASN A 115 10.04 3.64 7.58
CA ASN A 115 9.32 2.60 6.86
C ASN A 115 10.28 1.64 6.20
N ILE A 116 9.98 0.35 6.29
CA ILE A 116 10.73 -0.74 5.65
C ILE A 116 9.76 -1.65 4.92
N ILE A 117 10.05 -1.97 3.66
CA ILE A 117 9.31 -2.99 2.92
C ILE A 117 10.26 -4.04 2.33
N ASP A 118 9.75 -5.25 2.16
CA ASP A 118 10.39 -6.26 1.30
C ASP A 118 9.91 -6.04 -0.14
N ASP A 119 10.86 -5.80 -1.03
CA ASP A 119 10.56 -5.50 -2.44
C ASP A 119 9.98 -6.71 -3.19
N PHE A 120 10.13 -7.94 -2.69
CA PHE A 120 9.64 -9.16 -3.36
C PHE A 120 8.13 -9.19 -3.48
N LYS A 121 7.41 -9.13 -2.36
CA LYS A 121 5.94 -9.17 -2.30
C LYS A 121 5.31 -7.83 -1.96
N ARG A 122 6.09 -6.78 -1.87
CA ARG A 122 5.66 -5.44 -1.39
C ARG A 122 5.13 -5.51 0.04
N GLU A 123 5.64 -6.45 0.83
CA GLU A 123 5.26 -6.62 2.22
C GLU A 123 5.82 -5.50 3.07
N GLY A 124 4.97 -4.80 3.81
CA GLY A 124 5.40 -3.82 4.80
C GLY A 124 5.99 -4.54 6.01
N LEU A 125 7.23 -4.24 6.36
CA LEU A 125 7.95 -4.92 7.44
C LEU A 125 7.91 -4.12 8.74
N VAL A 126 8.12 -2.80 8.66
CA VAL A 126 8.16 -1.90 9.80
C VAL A 126 7.59 -0.55 9.44
N ILE A 127 6.85 0.03 10.37
CA ILE A 127 6.56 1.46 10.48
C ILE A 127 6.92 1.85 11.92
N ASP A 128 8.11 2.43 12.12
CA ASP A 128 8.57 2.91 13.43
C ASP A 128 8.34 4.43 13.51
N ALA A 129 7.53 4.88 14.47
CA ALA A 129 7.22 6.28 14.67
C ALA A 129 8.13 6.90 15.74
N GLY A 130 8.59 8.13 15.51
CA GLY A 130 9.47 8.81 16.45
C GLY A 130 9.66 10.29 16.14
N TYR A 131 10.19 11.01 17.10
CA TYR A 131 10.54 12.42 16.91
C TYR A 131 11.86 12.60 16.15
N SER A 132 12.78 11.64 16.32
CA SER A 132 14.11 11.67 15.72
C SER A 132 14.61 10.25 15.44
N PHE A 133 15.38 10.10 14.38
CA PHE A 133 15.98 8.83 13.95
C PHE A 133 17.47 9.00 13.68
N PRO A 134 18.30 9.10 14.73
CA PRO A 134 19.75 8.97 14.54
C PRO A 134 20.07 7.56 14.04
N ALA A 135 21.23 7.38 13.39
CA ALA A 135 21.66 6.11 12.82
C ALA A 135 21.55 4.91 13.80
N ILE A 136 21.86 5.12 15.07
CA ILE A 136 21.75 4.09 16.13
C ILE A 136 20.30 3.61 16.29
N ARG A 137 19.31 4.50 16.20
CA ARG A 137 17.88 4.11 16.28
C ARG A 137 17.46 3.31 15.05
N VAL A 138 17.89 3.74 13.87
CA VAL A 138 17.65 3.00 12.61
C VAL A 138 18.24 1.58 12.71
N ILE A 139 19.47 1.46 13.17
CA ILE A 139 20.14 0.17 13.40
C ILE A 139 19.36 -0.70 14.39
N ARG A 140 18.85 -0.12 15.49
CA ARG A 140 18.06 -0.86 16.47
C ARG A 140 16.77 -1.42 15.86
N SER A 141 16.02 -0.61 15.09
CA SER A 141 14.81 -1.08 14.41
C SER A 141 15.12 -2.19 13.40
N LEU A 142 16.23 -2.07 12.67
CA LEU A 142 16.66 -3.11 11.73
C LEU A 142 17.10 -4.40 12.44
N ASN A 143 17.82 -4.31 13.57
CA ASN A 143 18.22 -5.48 14.36
C ASN A 143 17.00 -6.25 14.88
N GLN A 144 16.00 -5.56 15.44
CA GLN A 144 14.75 -6.20 15.87
C GLN A 144 14.05 -6.92 14.71
N LEU A 145 14.02 -6.29 13.54
CA LEU A 145 13.42 -6.92 12.36
C LEU A 145 14.21 -8.15 11.90
N ILE A 146 15.55 -8.09 11.90
CA ILE A 146 16.44 -9.19 11.52
C ILE A 146 16.26 -10.40 12.45
N GLU A 147 16.07 -10.19 13.74
CA GLU A 147 15.82 -11.26 14.73
C GLU A 147 14.53 -12.04 14.41
N TRP A 148 13.48 -11.37 13.92
CA TRP A 148 12.19 -12.02 13.65
C TRP A 148 12.13 -12.65 12.26
N ARG A 149 12.77 -12.04 11.27
CA ARG A 149 12.55 -12.36 9.85
C ARG A 149 13.79 -12.87 9.13
N GLY A 150 14.95 -12.75 9.76
CA GLY A 150 16.24 -12.94 9.10
C GLY A 150 16.70 -11.68 8.36
N LYS A 151 17.96 -11.67 7.94
CA LYS A 151 18.59 -10.51 7.33
C LYS A 151 18.34 -10.41 5.83
N PRO A 152 18.27 -9.18 5.27
CA PRO A 152 18.24 -8.98 3.83
C PRO A 152 19.63 -9.17 3.22
N SER A 153 19.67 -9.44 1.92
CA SER A 153 20.93 -9.39 1.16
C SER A 153 21.33 -7.94 0.83
N VAL A 154 20.33 -7.07 0.62
CA VAL A 154 20.50 -5.67 0.22
C VAL A 154 19.52 -4.78 0.97
N ILE A 155 20.01 -3.63 1.43
CA ILE A 155 19.15 -2.52 1.87
C ILE A 155 19.29 -1.41 0.83
N ARG A 156 18.15 -0.96 0.28
CA ARG A 156 18.07 0.17 -0.63
C ARG A 156 17.53 1.39 0.11
N CYS A 157 18.26 2.50 0.04
CA CYS A 157 17.92 3.74 0.74
C CYS A 157 18.35 4.96 -0.07
N ASP A 158 17.89 6.13 0.33
CA ASP A 158 18.42 7.41 -0.15
C ASP A 158 19.79 7.72 0.47
N ASN A 159 20.36 8.90 0.13
CA ASN A 159 21.61 9.38 0.69
C ASN A 159 21.38 10.22 1.96
N GLY A 160 20.36 9.88 2.76
CA GLY A 160 20.12 10.56 4.02
C GLY A 160 21.32 10.43 5.00
N PRO A 161 21.54 11.43 5.87
CA PRO A 161 22.67 11.41 6.80
C PRO A 161 22.66 10.20 7.72
N GLU A 162 21.50 9.65 8.03
CA GLU A 162 21.31 8.45 8.84
C GLU A 162 21.93 7.21 8.18
N PHE A 163 21.79 7.10 6.84
CA PHE A 163 22.21 5.94 6.04
C PHE A 163 23.66 6.02 5.54
N ILE A 164 24.22 7.24 5.41
CA ILE A 164 25.62 7.44 5.01
C ILE A 164 26.57 7.51 6.20
N SER A 165 26.04 7.46 7.44
CA SER A 165 26.84 7.52 8.66
C SER A 165 27.82 6.36 8.77
N HIS A 166 28.94 6.58 9.45
CA HIS A 166 29.93 5.53 9.71
C HIS A 166 29.32 4.35 10.49
N GLU A 167 28.47 4.64 11.47
CA GLU A 167 27.79 3.63 12.29
C GLU A 167 26.93 2.71 11.45
N PHE A 168 26.09 3.27 10.55
CA PHE A 168 25.22 2.49 9.70
C PHE A 168 25.99 1.65 8.68
N THR A 169 26.98 2.23 8.02
CA THR A 169 27.80 1.52 7.03
C THR A 169 28.66 0.43 7.66
N HIS A 170 29.21 0.67 8.86
CA HIS A 170 29.95 -0.32 9.63
C HIS A 170 29.04 -1.49 10.06
N TRP A 171 27.88 -1.20 10.61
CA TRP A 171 26.87 -2.19 10.97
C TRP A 171 26.48 -3.07 9.77
N ALA A 172 26.14 -2.47 8.63
CA ALA A 172 25.77 -3.21 7.44
C ALA A 172 26.89 -4.16 6.97
N LYS A 173 28.15 -3.70 7.04
CA LYS A 173 29.32 -4.52 6.72
C LYS A 173 29.47 -5.71 7.69
N GLN A 174 29.25 -5.51 9.00
CA GLN A 174 29.30 -6.58 10.00
C GLN A 174 28.25 -7.68 9.73
N TYR A 175 27.07 -7.29 9.31
CA TYR A 175 26.00 -8.22 8.96
C TYR A 175 26.14 -8.81 7.54
N GLY A 176 27.11 -8.36 6.74
CA GLY A 176 27.27 -8.76 5.34
C GLY A 176 26.09 -8.29 4.45
N ILE A 177 25.48 -7.15 4.80
CA ILE A 177 24.39 -6.54 4.06
C ILE A 177 24.97 -5.50 3.10
N ARG A 178 24.62 -5.58 1.82
CA ARG A 178 25.01 -4.58 0.83
C ARG A 178 24.04 -3.39 0.89
N ILE A 179 24.58 -2.18 0.98
CA ILE A 179 23.77 -0.95 0.87
C ILE A 179 23.74 -0.53 -0.60
N GLU A 180 22.55 -0.24 -1.10
CA GLU A 180 22.30 0.27 -2.45
C GLU A 180 21.70 1.67 -2.34
N TYR A 181 22.53 2.69 -2.53
CA TYR A 181 22.09 4.08 -2.53
C TYR A 181 21.43 4.44 -3.84
N ILE A 182 20.28 5.14 -3.76
CA ILE A 182 19.64 5.70 -4.96
C ILE A 182 20.46 6.87 -5.49
N GLN A 183 20.53 6.98 -6.81
CA GLN A 183 21.24 8.07 -7.47
C GLN A 183 20.46 9.38 -7.31
N PRO A 184 21.13 10.52 -7.05
CA PRO A 184 20.50 11.82 -7.00
C PRO A 184 19.66 12.08 -8.27
N GLY A 185 18.43 12.55 -8.11
CA GLY A 185 17.52 12.82 -9.22
C GLY A 185 16.86 11.59 -9.88
N LYS A 186 17.07 10.39 -9.34
CA LYS A 186 16.41 9.15 -9.83
C LYS A 186 15.51 8.52 -8.77
N PRO A 187 14.43 9.18 -8.33
CA PRO A 187 13.53 8.66 -7.31
C PRO A 187 12.91 7.31 -7.69
N GLN A 188 12.73 7.04 -9.00
CA GLN A 188 12.23 5.76 -9.47
C GLN A 188 13.05 4.55 -9.01
N GLN A 189 14.30 4.73 -8.60
CA GLN A 189 15.13 3.67 -8.04
C GLN A 189 14.66 3.20 -6.65
N ASN A 190 13.80 3.98 -5.97
CA ASN A 190 13.14 3.61 -4.71
C ASN A 190 11.61 3.52 -4.83
N ALA A 191 11.12 3.25 -6.04
CA ALA A 191 9.69 3.34 -6.37
C ALA A 191 8.78 2.46 -5.51
N TYR A 192 9.26 1.35 -4.96
CA TYR A 192 8.46 0.44 -4.13
C TYR A 192 8.13 1.06 -2.78
N ILE A 193 9.13 1.58 -2.08
CA ILE A 193 8.90 2.26 -0.80
C ILE A 193 8.17 3.58 -0.98
N GLU A 194 8.45 4.35 -2.07
CA GLU A 194 7.69 5.56 -2.39
C GLU A 194 6.20 5.26 -2.59
N ARG A 195 5.88 4.15 -3.27
CA ARG A 195 4.50 3.70 -3.45
C ARG A 195 3.86 3.29 -2.12
N HIS A 196 4.61 2.61 -1.26
CA HIS A 196 4.19 2.24 0.08
C HIS A 196 3.90 3.49 0.93
N ASN A 197 4.85 4.44 0.97
CA ASN A 197 4.72 5.70 1.66
C ASN A 197 3.51 6.52 1.17
N LYS A 198 3.28 6.51 -0.13
CA LYS A 198 2.07 7.12 -0.69
C LYS A 198 0.80 6.46 -0.18
N THR A 199 0.79 5.13 -0.07
CA THR A 199 -0.36 4.41 0.48
C THR A 199 -0.57 4.74 1.96
N ILE A 200 0.48 4.74 2.78
CA ILE A 200 0.46 5.20 4.17
C ILE A 200 -0.14 6.61 4.27
N ARG A 201 0.35 7.54 3.45
CA ARG A 201 -0.12 8.93 3.44
C ARG A 201 -1.62 9.05 3.20
N TYR A 202 -2.13 8.40 2.15
CA TYR A 202 -3.50 8.62 1.71
C TYR A 202 -4.52 7.68 2.35
N SER A 203 -4.13 6.45 2.68
CA SER A 203 -5.05 5.46 3.25
C SER A 203 -5.11 5.50 4.77
N TRP A 204 -4.14 6.14 5.42
CA TRP A 204 -4.05 6.16 6.88
C TRP A 204 -3.81 7.55 7.44
N LEU A 205 -2.63 8.15 7.24
CA LEU A 205 -2.25 9.40 7.92
C LEU A 205 -3.20 10.57 7.60
N SER A 206 -3.64 10.70 6.34
CA SER A 206 -4.55 11.79 5.94
C SER A 206 -5.98 11.66 6.48
N LYS A 207 -6.33 10.50 7.04
CA LYS A 207 -7.67 10.23 7.59
C LYS A 207 -7.72 10.36 9.12
N ASN A 208 -6.56 10.49 9.77
CA ASN A 208 -6.46 10.47 11.22
C ASN A 208 -5.67 11.66 11.75
N LEU A 209 -6.03 12.13 12.92
CA LEU A 209 -5.26 13.08 13.73
C LEU A 209 -4.86 12.34 15.02
N PHE A 210 -3.61 12.50 15.42
CA PHE A 210 -3.04 11.82 16.59
C PHE A 210 -2.55 12.86 17.59
N ASP A 211 -2.79 12.62 18.86
CA ASP A 211 -2.35 13.49 19.94
C ASP A 211 -0.99 13.06 20.50
N THR A 212 -0.71 11.76 20.47
CA THR A 212 0.52 11.19 21.03
C THR A 212 1.28 10.33 20.03
N LEU A 213 2.58 10.13 20.28
CA LEU A 213 3.42 9.26 19.48
C LEU A 213 3.04 7.78 19.65
N GLU A 214 2.60 7.43 20.84
CA GLU A 214 2.14 6.10 21.21
C GLU A 214 0.91 5.70 20.38
N GLU A 215 -0.07 6.60 20.24
CA GLU A 215 -1.23 6.39 19.36
C GLU A 215 -0.81 6.17 17.91
N VAL A 216 0.14 6.98 17.41
CA VAL A 216 0.67 6.79 16.05
C VAL A 216 1.25 5.38 15.89
N GLN A 217 2.02 4.90 16.88
CA GLN A 217 2.68 3.59 16.80
C GLN A 217 1.67 2.43 16.87
N GLU A 218 0.67 2.52 17.72
CA GLU A 218 -0.40 1.50 17.83
C GLU A 218 -1.20 1.41 16.52
N HIS A 219 -1.60 2.56 15.99
CA HIS A 219 -2.29 2.63 14.69
C HIS A 219 -1.40 2.15 13.54
N ALA A 220 -0.10 2.48 13.55
CA ALA A 220 0.87 2.00 12.56
C ALA A 220 0.92 0.47 12.53
N THR A 221 0.95 -0.17 13.70
CA THR A 221 0.99 -1.63 13.82
C THR A 221 -0.28 -2.27 13.27
N THR A 222 -1.44 -1.75 13.64
CA THR A 222 -2.75 -2.23 13.16
C THR A 222 -2.88 -2.03 11.65
N TRP A 223 -2.51 -0.85 11.14
CA TRP A 223 -2.56 -0.54 9.72
C TRP A 223 -1.61 -1.42 8.91
N LEU A 224 -0.40 -1.66 9.41
CA LEU A 224 0.59 -2.53 8.75
C LEU A 224 0.09 -3.97 8.66
N TRP A 225 -0.55 -4.47 9.72
CA TRP A 225 -1.21 -5.77 9.67
C TRP A 225 -2.30 -5.83 8.59
N PHE A 226 -3.19 -4.82 8.55
CA PHE A 226 -4.23 -4.72 7.52
C PHE A 226 -3.64 -4.65 6.11
N TYR A 227 -2.61 -3.83 5.91
CA TYR A 227 -1.90 -3.70 4.64
C TYR A 227 -1.36 -5.04 4.14
N ASN A 228 -0.79 -5.84 5.01
CA ASN A 228 -0.17 -7.11 4.67
C ASN A 228 -1.16 -8.26 4.47
N HIS A 229 -2.27 -8.28 5.24
CA HIS A 229 -3.20 -9.41 5.25
C HIS A 229 -4.48 -9.16 4.45
N LYS A 230 -4.90 -7.91 4.30
CA LYS A 230 -6.21 -7.56 3.76
C LYS A 230 -6.16 -6.70 2.50
N ARG A 231 -5.16 -5.80 2.38
CA ARG A 231 -5.11 -4.87 1.25
C ARG A 231 -4.66 -5.56 -0.04
N PRO A 232 -5.47 -5.54 -1.13
CA PRO A 232 -5.07 -6.11 -2.41
C PRO A 232 -3.96 -5.31 -3.09
N HIS A 233 -3.04 -6.01 -3.76
CA HIS A 233 -1.94 -5.42 -4.51
C HIS A 233 -1.93 -5.90 -5.97
N LYS A 234 -2.00 -4.99 -6.93
CA LYS A 234 -1.96 -5.33 -8.36
C LYS A 234 -0.69 -6.10 -8.75
N ALA A 235 0.45 -5.74 -8.16
CA ALA A 235 1.71 -6.45 -8.40
C ALA A 235 1.65 -7.94 -8.00
N ASN A 236 0.77 -8.26 -7.06
CA ASN A 236 0.57 -9.60 -6.52
C ASN A 236 -0.69 -10.28 -7.12
N GLY A 237 -1.13 -9.85 -8.30
CA GLY A 237 -2.36 -10.37 -8.91
C GLY A 237 -3.63 -10.05 -8.13
N GLY A 238 -3.65 -8.93 -7.41
CA GLY A 238 -4.78 -8.52 -6.56
C GLY A 238 -4.84 -9.21 -5.19
N LYS A 239 -3.81 -9.95 -4.81
CA LYS A 239 -3.72 -10.58 -3.48
C LYS A 239 -2.97 -9.68 -2.50
N PRO A 240 -3.28 -9.75 -1.19
CA PRO A 240 -2.46 -9.13 -0.16
C PRO A 240 -1.03 -9.69 -0.15
N PRO A 241 -0.03 -8.93 0.36
CA PRO A 241 1.37 -9.37 0.38
C PRO A 241 1.61 -10.74 1.01
N LEU A 242 0.96 -11.04 2.13
CA LEU A 242 1.13 -12.31 2.85
C LEU A 242 0.23 -13.44 2.33
N ALA A 243 -0.73 -13.16 1.43
CA ALA A 243 -1.53 -14.19 0.77
C ALA A 243 -0.87 -14.76 -0.49
N VAL A 244 0.30 -14.26 -0.88
CA VAL A 244 1.08 -14.76 -2.00
C VAL A 244 2.03 -15.84 -1.50
N ALA A 245 1.85 -17.05 -1.98
CA ALA A 245 2.75 -18.18 -1.70
C ALA A 245 4.13 -17.99 -2.33
#